data_8a2af77598d4502f3151dc16b559bec3
#
_entry.id   8a2af77598d4502f3151dc16b559bec3
#
_cell.length_a   1.000
_cell.length_b   1.000
_cell.length_c   1.000
_cell.angle_alpha   90.00
_cell.angle_beta   90.00
_cell.angle_gamma   90.00
#
_symmetry.space_group_name_H-M   'P 1'
#
loop_
_entity.id
_entity.type
_entity.pdbx_description
1 polymer ?
#
loop_
_entity_poly.entity_id
_entity_poly.type
_entity_poly.pdbx_seq_one_letter_code
_entity_poly.pdbx_strand_id
1 'polypeptide(L)'
;MTAILPIQESRSARFAMRCSNWAERWFPDSWVFAALAILIVSLAALAMGAGPTATAKAFGDGFWSLIPFTMQMAFVVIGGYVVASSGPASRLIDLLARVPKNGRSAVCWVALVSMLASLLNWGLSLVFGGLLVRALARRSDLRMDYRAAGAAAYLGLGAVWALGLSSSAAQLQANPASLPPSILAITGVIPFTETIFLWQSGVMLLALILVSLVIAYMTAPSAASARDAKDCGVDVSFTAPARLAPTRPGEWLEHSPLLIILLVLLAGGWLVHEFSTKPAILAISGLNTYNLLFLMLGALLHWRPRRFLDAVARAVPTTTGVLIQFPLYGSIAAIMTTVNGSDGETLAHHISTFFVQIASHDTYALLMGVYSAVLGFFIPSGGGKWIIEAPYVMQVANELQYHLGWAVQIYNAAEALPNLINPFYMLPLLGVLGLKARDLIGFSFVQLLVHIPLVLVLLWALGSTLAYIPPVMP
;
A
#
# COMPACT_ATOMS: atom_id res chain seq x y z
N MET A 1 9.22 43.34 19.74
CA MET A 1 8.08 42.62 19.08
C MET A 1 8.32 42.70 17.60
N THR A 2 9.01 41.74 17.01
CA THR A 2 9.23 41.64 15.56
C THR A 2 7.97 40.97 14.97
N ALA A 3 7.22 41.70 14.18
CA ALA A 3 6.05 41.17 13.47
C ALA A 3 6.51 40.03 12.55
N ILE A 4 6.09 38.79 12.85
CA ILE A 4 6.29 37.65 11.98
C ILE A 4 5.41 37.90 10.76
N LEU A 5 6.02 38.32 9.63
CA LEU A 5 5.33 38.41 8.36
C LEU A 5 4.72 37.05 8.01
N PRO A 6 3.48 36.99 7.58
CA PRO A 6 2.85 35.72 7.18
C PRO A 6 3.64 35.14 6.00
N ILE A 7 4.19 33.95 6.18
CA ILE A 7 4.91 33.22 5.13
C ILE A 7 3.93 33.01 3.99
N GLN A 8 4.14 33.66 2.84
CA GLN A 8 3.33 33.44 1.65
C GLN A 8 3.64 32.06 1.10
N GLU A 9 2.75 31.13 1.38
CA GLU A 9 2.79 29.80 0.77
C GLU A 9 2.57 29.89 -0.76
N SER A 10 3.19 28.99 -1.51
CA SER A 10 3.02 28.92 -2.97
C SER A 10 1.55 28.75 -3.36
N ARG A 11 1.16 29.19 -4.57
CA ARG A 11 -0.22 29.04 -5.06
C ARG A 11 -0.66 27.58 -5.09
N SER A 12 0.25 26.66 -5.44
CA SER A 12 0.01 25.21 -5.44
C SER A 12 -0.21 24.66 -4.03
N ALA A 13 0.57 25.08 -3.04
CA ALA A 13 0.39 24.67 -1.65
C ALA A 13 -0.96 25.17 -1.08
N ARG A 14 -1.37 26.39 -1.39
CA ARG A 14 -2.69 26.94 -0.97
C ARG A 14 -3.86 26.20 -1.59
N PHE A 15 -3.77 25.83 -2.86
CA PHE A 15 -4.80 25.04 -3.54
C PHE A 15 -4.91 23.64 -2.92
N ALA A 16 -3.78 22.97 -2.72
CA ALA A 16 -3.74 21.65 -2.10
C ALA A 16 -4.30 21.66 -0.67
N MET A 17 -4.01 22.69 0.13
CA MET A 17 -4.60 22.83 1.46
C MET A 17 -6.12 23.01 1.42
N ARG A 18 -6.65 23.73 0.42
CA ARG A 18 -8.12 23.86 0.25
C ARG A 18 -8.75 22.51 -0.07
N CYS A 19 -8.14 21.73 -0.96
CA CYS A 19 -8.61 20.37 -1.29
C CYS A 19 -8.52 19.45 -0.07
N SER A 20 -7.45 19.52 0.73
CA SER A 20 -7.32 18.75 1.96
C SER A 20 -8.37 19.10 3.01
N ASN A 21 -8.54 20.39 3.29
CA ASN A 21 -9.54 20.85 4.24
C ASN A 21 -10.97 20.49 3.79
N TRP A 22 -11.22 20.48 2.48
CA TRP A 22 -12.50 20.02 1.93
C TRP A 22 -12.65 18.51 2.15
N ALA A 23 -11.63 17.70 1.82
CA ALA A 23 -11.64 16.26 2.02
C ALA A 23 -11.81 15.90 3.50
N GLU A 24 -11.02 16.51 4.41
CA GLU A 24 -11.17 16.31 5.86
C GLU A 24 -12.56 16.65 6.40
N ARG A 25 -13.26 17.59 5.77
CA ARG A 25 -14.60 18.01 6.19
C ARG A 25 -15.71 17.12 5.64
N TRP A 26 -15.55 16.55 4.43
CA TRP A 26 -16.63 15.89 3.70
C TRP A 26 -16.45 14.39 3.55
N PHE A 27 -15.21 13.88 3.68
CA PHE A 27 -14.95 12.46 3.58
C PHE A 27 -15.12 11.80 4.95
N PRO A 28 -16.08 10.87 5.10
CA PRO A 28 -16.18 10.05 6.29
C PRO A 28 -15.02 9.05 6.36
N ASP A 29 -14.95 8.31 7.48
CA ASP A 29 -14.04 7.17 7.61
C ASP A 29 -14.24 6.15 6.46
N SER A 30 -13.16 5.48 6.08
CA SER A 30 -13.15 4.50 4.98
C SER A 30 -14.15 3.35 5.17
N TRP A 31 -14.47 3.01 6.41
CA TRP A 31 -15.50 2.01 6.73
C TRP A 31 -16.89 2.44 6.21
N VAL A 32 -17.22 3.73 6.29
CA VAL A 32 -18.50 4.27 5.78
C VAL A 32 -18.61 4.07 4.26
N PHE A 33 -17.51 4.27 3.53
CA PHE A 33 -17.48 4.01 2.09
C PHE A 33 -17.69 2.52 1.77
N ALA A 34 -17.07 1.62 2.53
CA ALA A 34 -17.30 0.18 2.38
C ALA A 34 -18.78 -0.18 2.61
N ALA A 35 -19.38 0.35 3.67
CA ALA A 35 -20.80 0.14 3.99
C ALA A 35 -21.73 0.70 2.89
N LEU A 36 -21.46 1.91 2.41
CA LEU A 36 -22.22 2.50 1.30
C LEU A 36 -22.09 1.69 0.00
N ALA A 37 -20.89 1.21 -0.32
CA ALA A 37 -20.66 0.36 -1.48
C ALA A 37 -21.47 -0.94 -1.39
N ILE A 38 -21.53 -1.59 -0.21
CA ILE A 38 -22.38 -2.78 0.01
C ILE A 38 -23.85 -2.44 -0.26
N LEU A 39 -24.36 -1.33 0.28
CA LEU A 39 -25.75 -0.91 0.07
C LEU A 39 -26.03 -0.65 -1.41
N ILE A 40 -25.15 0.08 -2.10
CA ILE A 40 -25.31 0.39 -3.53
C ILE A 40 -25.35 -0.90 -4.35
N VAL A 41 -24.40 -1.82 -4.14
CA VAL A 41 -24.32 -3.09 -4.87
C VAL A 41 -25.51 -3.99 -4.55
N SER A 42 -25.95 -4.05 -3.29
CA SER A 42 -27.14 -4.81 -2.90
C SER A 42 -28.41 -4.26 -3.54
N LEU A 43 -28.59 -2.94 -3.53
CA LEU A 43 -29.72 -2.28 -4.17
C LEU A 43 -29.71 -2.48 -5.70
N ALA A 44 -28.54 -2.41 -6.33
CA ALA A 44 -28.39 -2.69 -7.76
C ALA A 44 -28.79 -4.15 -8.09
N ALA A 45 -28.32 -5.13 -7.31
CA ALA A 45 -28.70 -6.53 -7.48
C ALA A 45 -30.22 -6.73 -7.34
N LEU A 46 -30.83 -6.16 -6.29
CA LEU A 46 -32.28 -6.20 -6.09
C LEU A 46 -33.07 -5.52 -7.24
N ALA A 47 -32.58 -4.40 -7.76
CA ALA A 47 -33.18 -3.70 -8.90
C ALA A 47 -33.10 -4.53 -10.20
N MET A 48 -32.11 -5.41 -10.33
CA MET A 48 -32.00 -6.37 -11.42
C MET A 48 -32.93 -7.58 -11.23
N GLY A 49 -33.71 -7.63 -10.13
CA GLY A 49 -34.64 -8.73 -9.84
C GLY A 49 -34.04 -9.86 -9.01
N ALA A 50 -32.87 -9.67 -8.42
CA ALA A 50 -32.29 -10.66 -7.52
C ALA A 50 -33.13 -10.86 -6.25
N GLY A 51 -33.13 -12.07 -5.71
CA GLY A 51 -33.85 -12.40 -4.47
C GLY A 51 -33.12 -11.78 -3.24
N PRO A 52 -33.85 -11.18 -2.28
CA PRO A 52 -33.26 -10.65 -1.07
C PRO A 52 -32.45 -11.66 -0.25
N THR A 53 -32.96 -12.90 -0.16
CA THR A 53 -32.28 -14.00 0.55
C THR A 53 -30.98 -14.41 -0.14
N ALA A 54 -30.94 -14.42 -1.47
CA ALA A 54 -29.75 -14.74 -2.25
C ALA A 54 -28.68 -13.64 -2.02
N THR A 55 -29.09 -12.37 -2.04
CA THR A 55 -28.21 -11.22 -1.77
C THR A 55 -27.63 -11.27 -0.35
N ALA A 56 -28.48 -11.55 0.66
CA ALA A 56 -28.02 -11.68 2.05
C ALA A 56 -27.08 -12.88 2.25
N LYS A 57 -27.37 -14.01 1.58
CA LYS A 57 -26.48 -15.18 1.61
C LYS A 57 -25.12 -14.85 0.98
N ALA A 58 -25.10 -14.23 -0.20
CA ALA A 58 -23.86 -13.82 -0.86
C ALA A 58 -23.03 -12.85 -0.01
N PHE A 59 -23.69 -11.92 0.71
CA PHE A 59 -23.02 -11.05 1.68
C PHE A 59 -22.27 -11.86 2.75
N GLY A 60 -22.94 -12.81 3.40
CA GLY A 60 -22.34 -13.62 4.46
C GLY A 60 -21.22 -14.54 3.95
N ASP A 61 -21.45 -15.25 2.86
CA ASP A 61 -20.45 -16.14 2.26
C ASP A 61 -19.21 -15.34 1.80
N GLY A 62 -19.41 -14.19 1.18
CA GLY A 62 -18.35 -13.30 0.74
C GLY A 62 -17.51 -12.73 1.90
N PHE A 63 -18.16 -12.37 3.01
CA PHE A 63 -17.49 -11.88 4.21
C PHE A 63 -16.47 -12.92 4.73
N TRP A 64 -16.88 -14.16 4.87
CA TRP A 64 -16.03 -15.22 5.41
C TRP A 64 -14.97 -15.71 4.42
N SER A 65 -15.22 -15.61 3.12
CA SER A 65 -14.30 -16.08 2.08
C SER A 65 -12.95 -15.34 2.11
N LEU A 66 -12.93 -14.08 2.55
CA LEU A 66 -11.71 -13.24 2.57
C LEU A 66 -10.92 -13.27 3.88
N ILE A 67 -11.35 -14.02 4.89
CA ILE A 67 -10.62 -14.07 6.17
C ILE A 67 -9.14 -14.49 6.00
N PRO A 68 -8.80 -15.54 5.22
CA PRO A 68 -7.40 -15.91 5.03
C PRO A 68 -6.56 -14.76 4.46
N PHE A 69 -7.03 -14.09 3.41
CA PHE A 69 -6.34 -12.96 2.80
C PHE A 69 -6.26 -11.75 3.74
N THR A 70 -7.32 -11.48 4.49
CA THR A 70 -7.37 -10.42 5.51
C THR A 70 -6.27 -10.61 6.54
N MET A 71 -6.12 -11.83 7.07
CA MET A 71 -5.07 -12.15 8.03
C MET A 71 -3.67 -12.05 7.41
N GLN A 72 -3.49 -12.51 6.17
CA GLN A 72 -2.22 -12.38 5.46
C GLN A 72 -1.80 -10.91 5.29
N MET A 73 -2.74 -10.03 4.94
CA MET A 73 -2.47 -8.59 4.82
C MET A 73 -2.19 -7.92 6.19
N ALA A 74 -2.87 -8.33 7.25
CA ALA A 74 -2.54 -7.87 8.61
C ALA A 74 -1.10 -8.26 8.99
N PHE A 75 -0.65 -9.47 8.63
CA PHE A 75 0.74 -9.89 8.87
C PHE A 75 1.76 -9.13 8.03
N VAL A 76 1.42 -8.70 6.81
CA VAL A 76 2.29 -7.79 6.01
C VAL A 76 2.56 -6.50 6.77
N VAL A 77 1.50 -5.89 7.35
CA VAL A 77 1.62 -4.65 8.14
C VAL A 77 2.45 -4.87 9.40
N ILE A 78 2.10 -5.89 10.18
CA ILE A 78 2.77 -6.22 11.45
C ILE A 78 4.24 -6.53 11.20
N GLY A 79 4.55 -7.39 10.22
CA GLY A 79 5.91 -7.78 9.88
C GLY A 79 6.77 -6.58 9.47
N GLY A 80 6.24 -5.71 8.61
CA GLY A 80 6.92 -4.47 8.20
C GLY A 80 7.20 -3.53 9.37
N TYR A 81 6.20 -3.32 10.25
CA TYR A 81 6.35 -2.48 11.44
C TYR A 81 7.41 -3.02 12.39
N VAL A 82 7.35 -4.32 12.68
CA VAL A 82 8.27 -4.97 13.63
C VAL A 82 9.70 -4.90 13.13
N VAL A 83 9.95 -5.15 11.85
CA VAL A 83 11.29 -5.00 11.24
C VAL A 83 11.78 -3.56 11.36
N ALA A 84 10.95 -2.58 10.98
CA ALA A 84 11.30 -1.16 11.00
C ALA A 84 11.64 -0.63 12.41
N SER A 85 10.95 -1.13 13.43
CA SER A 85 11.11 -0.67 14.83
C SER A 85 12.23 -1.40 15.58
N SER A 86 13.00 -2.27 14.93
CA SER A 86 14.08 -3.05 15.53
C SER A 86 15.34 -2.21 15.81
N GLY A 87 16.18 -2.69 16.74
CA GLY A 87 17.46 -2.05 17.05
C GLY A 87 18.44 -1.95 15.87
N PRO A 88 18.63 -3.02 15.07
CA PRO A 88 19.43 -2.94 13.86
C PRO A 88 18.89 -1.96 12.82
N ALA A 89 17.57 -1.89 12.63
CA ALA A 89 16.95 -0.89 11.75
C ALA A 89 17.25 0.55 12.24
N SER A 90 17.19 0.79 13.54
CA SER A 90 17.56 2.09 14.13
C SER A 90 19.01 2.47 13.82
N ARG A 91 19.95 1.52 13.91
CA ARG A 91 21.38 1.77 13.56
C ARG A 91 21.55 2.07 12.07
N LEU A 92 20.83 1.38 11.21
CA LEU A 92 20.81 1.64 9.77
C LEU A 92 20.25 3.04 9.48
N ILE A 93 19.19 3.44 10.15
CA ILE A 93 18.60 4.79 10.05
C ILE A 93 19.63 5.85 10.44
N ASP A 94 20.35 5.66 11.55
CA ASP A 94 21.38 6.60 12.00
C ASP A 94 22.53 6.70 10.98
N LEU A 95 22.89 5.59 10.31
CA LEU A 95 23.89 5.59 9.24
C LEU A 95 23.38 6.35 8.01
N LEU A 96 22.17 6.05 7.56
CA LEU A 96 21.53 6.72 6.41
C LEU A 96 21.31 8.21 6.66
N ALA A 97 21.05 8.60 7.90
CA ALA A 97 20.89 10.01 8.29
C ALA A 97 22.17 10.83 8.17
N ARG A 98 23.35 10.20 8.04
CA ARG A 98 24.64 10.89 7.84
C ARG A 98 24.91 11.29 6.39
N VAL A 99 24.21 10.66 5.41
CA VAL A 99 24.50 10.84 3.98
C VAL A 99 24.16 12.23 3.44
N PRO A 100 23.00 12.83 3.73
CA PRO A 100 22.63 14.13 3.18
C PRO A 100 23.52 15.27 3.72
N LYS A 101 23.80 16.25 2.83
CA LYS A 101 24.63 17.42 3.14
C LYS A 101 23.83 18.72 3.27
N ASN A 102 22.59 18.76 2.85
CA ASN A 102 21.70 19.93 2.93
C ASN A 102 20.24 19.49 2.96
N GLY A 103 19.31 20.41 3.26
CA GLY A 103 17.90 20.12 3.46
C GLY A 103 17.21 19.52 2.22
N ARG A 104 17.50 20.02 1.00
CA ARG A 104 16.90 19.49 -0.23
C ARG A 104 17.40 18.08 -0.55
N SER A 105 18.69 17.84 -0.40
CA SER A 105 19.25 16.49 -0.58
C SER A 105 18.72 15.51 0.48
N ALA A 106 18.43 15.99 1.69
CA ALA A 106 17.82 15.17 2.74
C ALA A 106 16.39 14.75 2.36
N VAL A 107 15.56 15.66 1.86
CA VAL A 107 14.21 15.35 1.36
C VAL A 107 14.26 14.32 0.22
N CYS A 108 15.13 14.52 -0.76
CA CYS A 108 15.32 13.61 -1.88
C CYS A 108 15.82 12.22 -1.41
N TRP A 109 16.73 12.19 -0.46
CA TRP A 109 17.25 10.95 0.12
C TRP A 109 16.19 10.16 0.88
N VAL A 110 15.35 10.83 1.67
CA VAL A 110 14.19 10.22 2.33
C VAL A 110 13.24 9.60 1.29
N ALA A 111 12.92 10.34 0.21
CA ALA A 111 12.08 9.83 -0.88
C ALA A 111 12.66 8.53 -1.46
N LEU A 112 13.94 8.53 -1.83
CA LEU A 112 14.60 7.35 -2.41
C LEU A 112 14.56 6.16 -1.46
N VAL A 113 14.98 6.35 -0.21
CA VAL A 113 15.05 5.26 0.79
C VAL A 113 13.65 4.72 1.07
N SER A 114 12.64 5.58 1.19
CA SER A 114 11.26 5.16 1.44
C SER A 114 10.67 4.39 0.24
N MET A 115 10.92 4.85 -0.99
CA MET A 115 10.48 4.15 -2.19
C MET A 115 11.13 2.76 -2.30
N LEU A 116 12.44 2.65 -2.09
CA LEU A 116 13.14 1.36 -2.12
C LEU A 116 12.66 0.41 -1.01
N ALA A 117 12.45 0.91 0.21
CA ALA A 117 11.90 0.11 1.31
C ALA A 117 10.48 -0.39 1.00
N SER A 118 9.68 0.41 0.29
CA SER A 118 8.32 0.07 -0.10
C SER A 118 8.24 -1.07 -1.11
N LEU A 119 9.26 -1.25 -1.95
CA LEU A 119 9.33 -2.39 -2.87
C LEU A 119 9.45 -3.72 -2.13
N LEU A 120 10.01 -3.71 -0.94
CA LEU A 120 10.08 -4.87 -0.07
C LEU A 120 8.78 -5.04 0.72
N ASN A 121 8.36 -3.96 1.42
CA ASN A 121 7.16 -3.97 2.25
C ASN A 121 6.66 -2.53 2.48
N TRP A 122 5.41 -2.25 2.12
CA TRP A 122 4.83 -0.92 2.26
C TRP A 122 4.69 -0.45 3.72
N GLY A 123 4.39 -1.37 4.66
CA GLY A 123 4.33 -1.04 6.09
C GLY A 123 5.71 -0.70 6.67
N LEU A 124 6.76 -1.45 6.25
CA LEU A 124 8.16 -1.13 6.55
C LEU A 124 8.50 0.29 6.10
N SER A 125 8.16 0.64 4.86
CA SER A 125 8.46 1.96 4.27
C SER A 125 7.94 3.12 5.10
N LEU A 126 6.69 3.07 5.55
CA LEU A 126 6.06 4.14 6.31
C LEU A 126 6.77 4.39 7.64
N VAL A 127 7.05 3.32 8.39
CA VAL A 127 7.67 3.44 9.71
C VAL A 127 9.16 3.79 9.57
N PHE A 128 9.88 3.10 8.70
CA PHE A 128 11.30 3.33 8.47
C PHE A 128 11.57 4.73 7.92
N GLY A 129 10.78 5.15 6.91
CA GLY A 129 10.86 6.50 6.34
C GLY A 129 10.56 7.58 7.37
N GLY A 130 9.51 7.42 8.18
CA GLY A 130 9.17 8.34 9.26
C GLY A 130 10.27 8.46 10.32
N LEU A 131 10.86 7.34 10.73
CA LEU A 131 11.99 7.33 11.67
C LEU A 131 13.25 7.97 11.06
N LEU A 132 13.51 7.77 9.76
CA LEU A 132 14.60 8.43 9.05
C LEU A 132 14.41 9.97 9.02
N VAL A 133 13.19 10.45 8.75
CA VAL A 133 12.86 11.89 8.82
C VAL A 133 13.14 12.44 10.21
N ARG A 134 12.73 11.75 11.28
CA ARG A 134 13.00 12.16 12.66
C ARG A 134 14.50 12.19 12.97
N ALA A 135 15.26 11.22 12.47
CA ALA A 135 16.72 11.17 12.66
C ALA A 135 17.40 12.35 11.94
N LEU A 136 17.00 12.66 10.72
CA LEU A 136 17.49 13.81 9.96
C LEU A 136 17.10 15.15 10.60
N ALA A 137 15.91 15.26 11.17
CA ALA A 137 15.42 16.47 11.83
C ALA A 137 16.22 16.84 13.10
N ARG A 138 16.94 15.89 13.72
CA ARG A 138 17.87 16.17 14.84
C ARG A 138 19.13 16.87 14.36
N ARG A 139 19.43 16.85 13.05
CA ARG A 139 20.60 17.49 12.44
C ARG A 139 20.26 18.94 12.06
N SER A 140 20.55 19.87 12.98
CA SER A 140 20.28 21.30 12.79
C SER A 140 21.08 21.93 11.63
N ASP A 141 22.21 21.31 11.24
CA ASP A 141 23.06 21.72 10.11
C ASP A 141 22.38 21.60 8.75
N LEU A 142 21.41 20.71 8.60
CA LEU A 142 20.73 20.43 7.32
C LEU A 142 19.68 21.50 6.94
N ARG A 143 19.05 22.17 7.90
CA ARG A 143 17.90 23.07 7.70
C ARG A 143 16.85 22.47 6.76
N MET A 144 16.44 21.24 7.04
CA MET A 144 15.47 20.47 6.26
C MET A 144 14.05 20.89 6.61
N ASP A 145 13.19 21.09 5.60
CA ASP A 145 11.76 21.27 5.85
C ASP A 145 11.15 19.91 6.27
N TYR A 146 10.61 19.88 7.48
CA TYR A 146 10.12 18.67 8.11
C TYR A 146 8.87 18.11 7.42
N ARG A 147 8.02 18.98 6.88
CA ARG A 147 6.79 18.59 6.16
C ARG A 147 7.12 18.02 4.79
N ALA A 148 8.04 18.67 4.05
CA ALA A 148 8.51 18.16 2.76
C ALA A 148 9.19 16.80 2.91
N ALA A 149 9.98 16.61 3.98
CA ALA A 149 10.59 15.32 4.31
C ALA A 149 9.54 14.27 4.69
N GLY A 150 8.49 14.65 5.42
CA GLY A 150 7.36 13.79 5.72
C GLY A 150 6.62 13.32 4.45
N ALA A 151 6.34 14.25 3.53
CA ALA A 151 5.75 13.92 2.23
C ALA A 151 6.66 13.02 1.39
N ALA A 152 7.99 13.24 1.45
CA ALA A 152 8.96 12.39 0.79
C ALA A 152 8.99 10.96 1.37
N ALA A 153 8.87 10.82 2.69
CA ALA A 153 8.76 9.51 3.34
C ALA A 153 7.49 8.75 2.93
N TYR A 154 6.45 9.47 2.56
CA TYR A 154 5.19 8.89 2.10
C TYR A 154 5.26 8.35 0.66
N LEU A 155 6.18 8.80 -0.17
CA LEU A 155 6.27 8.39 -1.59
C LEU A 155 6.47 6.89 -1.78
N GLY A 156 7.01 6.19 -0.80
CA GLY A 156 7.08 4.74 -0.83
C GLY A 156 5.70 4.12 -1.02
N LEU A 157 4.76 4.40 -0.14
CA LEU A 157 3.38 3.94 -0.25
C LEU A 157 2.58 4.74 -1.29
N GLY A 158 2.81 6.04 -1.40
CA GLY A 158 2.04 6.91 -2.28
C GLY A 158 2.29 6.67 -3.78
N ALA A 159 3.50 6.24 -4.18
CA ALA A 159 3.86 6.21 -5.60
C ALA A 159 4.24 4.83 -6.15
N VAL A 160 4.92 3.97 -5.39
CA VAL A 160 5.59 2.78 -5.97
C VAL A 160 5.30 1.45 -5.28
N TRP A 161 4.65 1.42 -4.12
CA TRP A 161 4.42 0.19 -3.33
C TRP A 161 3.74 -0.92 -4.13
N ALA A 162 2.81 -0.53 -5.00
CA ALA A 162 2.02 -1.46 -5.79
C ALA A 162 2.82 -2.15 -6.91
N LEU A 163 4.04 -1.69 -7.17
CA LEU A 163 4.99 -2.30 -8.11
C LEU A 163 6.06 -3.14 -7.40
N GLY A 164 5.94 -3.33 -6.08
CA GLY A 164 6.86 -4.11 -5.25
C GLY A 164 6.28 -5.42 -4.75
N LEU A 165 7.07 -6.17 -3.97
CA LEU A 165 6.73 -7.49 -3.44
C LEU A 165 5.48 -7.50 -2.56
N SER A 166 5.14 -6.41 -1.91
CA SER A 166 3.94 -6.27 -1.09
C SER A 166 2.72 -5.70 -1.84
N SER A 167 2.75 -5.69 -3.18
CA SER A 167 1.59 -5.36 -4.01
C SER A 167 0.44 -6.31 -3.73
N SER A 168 -0.65 -5.81 -3.16
CA SER A 168 -1.76 -6.67 -2.72
C SER A 168 -2.45 -7.37 -3.89
N ALA A 169 -2.63 -6.69 -5.02
CA ALA A 169 -3.27 -7.28 -6.20
C ALA A 169 -2.37 -8.34 -6.84
N ALA A 170 -1.07 -8.05 -7.03
CA ALA A 170 -0.14 -9.02 -7.58
C ALA A 170 0.03 -10.25 -6.66
N GLN A 171 0.11 -10.03 -5.33
CA GLN A 171 0.16 -11.12 -4.37
C GLN A 171 -1.11 -11.99 -4.40
N LEU A 172 -2.29 -11.35 -4.48
CA LEU A 172 -3.54 -12.08 -4.54
C LEU A 172 -3.61 -12.96 -5.81
N GLN A 173 -3.28 -12.40 -6.96
CA GLN A 173 -3.29 -13.11 -8.24
C GLN A 173 -2.27 -14.26 -8.33
N ALA A 174 -1.16 -14.15 -7.61
CA ALA A 174 -0.15 -15.20 -7.57
C ALA A 174 -0.46 -16.33 -6.58
N ASN A 175 -1.51 -16.22 -5.75
CA ASN A 175 -1.83 -17.16 -4.69
C ASN A 175 -3.24 -17.78 -4.87
N PRO A 176 -3.35 -18.96 -5.51
CA PRO A 176 -4.64 -19.57 -5.79
C PRO A 176 -5.48 -19.86 -4.53
N ALA A 177 -4.84 -20.18 -3.41
CA ALA A 177 -5.53 -20.42 -2.14
C ALA A 177 -6.17 -19.17 -1.51
N SER A 178 -5.74 -17.97 -1.92
CA SER A 178 -6.24 -16.69 -1.41
C SER A 178 -7.14 -15.98 -2.42
N LEU A 179 -7.13 -16.42 -3.69
CA LEU A 179 -7.89 -15.82 -4.77
C LEU A 179 -9.35 -16.27 -4.71
N PRO A 180 -10.33 -15.34 -4.70
CA PRO A 180 -11.73 -15.70 -4.78
C PRO A 180 -12.03 -16.58 -6.00
N PRO A 181 -12.86 -17.64 -5.87
CA PRO A 181 -13.15 -18.57 -6.97
C PRO A 181 -13.67 -17.90 -8.25
N SER A 182 -14.46 -16.82 -8.10
CA SER A 182 -14.97 -16.03 -9.22
C SER A 182 -13.87 -15.34 -10.03
N ILE A 183 -12.84 -14.85 -9.36
CA ILE A 183 -11.69 -14.22 -10.03
C ILE A 183 -10.79 -15.31 -10.63
N LEU A 184 -10.52 -16.39 -9.89
CA LEU A 184 -9.73 -17.52 -10.36
C LEU A 184 -10.27 -18.11 -11.66
N ALA A 185 -11.59 -18.24 -11.78
CA ALA A 185 -12.24 -18.74 -12.99
C ALA A 185 -12.03 -17.84 -14.23
N ILE A 186 -11.81 -16.53 -14.02
CA ILE A 186 -11.60 -15.57 -15.11
C ILE A 186 -10.10 -15.46 -15.45
N THR A 187 -9.24 -15.39 -14.45
CA THR A 187 -7.83 -15.00 -14.63
C THR A 187 -6.86 -16.18 -14.62
N GLY A 188 -7.26 -17.31 -14.04
CA GLY A 188 -6.29 -18.28 -13.58
C GLY A 188 -5.34 -17.70 -12.55
N VAL A 189 -4.17 -18.33 -12.39
CA VAL A 189 -3.09 -17.85 -11.53
C VAL A 189 -2.11 -16.99 -12.35
N ILE A 190 -1.86 -15.76 -11.90
CA ILE A 190 -0.93 -14.83 -12.56
C ILE A 190 0.30 -14.65 -11.66
N PRO A 191 1.45 -15.25 -12.00
CA PRO A 191 2.65 -15.17 -11.18
C PRO A 191 3.31 -13.78 -11.25
N PHE A 192 4.24 -13.50 -10.35
CA PHE A 192 5.00 -12.24 -10.33
C PHE A 192 5.80 -11.98 -11.59
N THR A 193 6.19 -13.02 -12.32
CA THR A 193 6.87 -12.91 -13.62
C THR A 193 6.00 -12.24 -14.69
N GLU A 194 4.68 -12.35 -14.55
CA GLU A 194 3.69 -11.76 -15.46
C GLU A 194 3.15 -10.41 -14.94
N THR A 195 3.63 -9.94 -13.78
CA THR A 195 3.18 -8.69 -13.16
C THR A 195 4.36 -7.80 -12.79
N ILE A 196 4.77 -7.79 -11.52
CA ILE A 196 5.79 -6.87 -10.98
C ILE A 196 7.20 -7.10 -11.55
N PHE A 197 7.51 -8.31 -12.04
CA PHE A 197 8.80 -8.63 -12.64
C PHE A 197 8.83 -8.58 -14.18
N LEU A 198 7.76 -8.10 -14.82
CA LEU A 198 7.85 -7.70 -16.22
C LEU A 198 8.87 -6.57 -16.39
N TRP A 199 9.63 -6.56 -17.47
CA TRP A 199 10.57 -5.46 -17.74
C TRP A 199 9.84 -4.12 -17.89
N GLN A 200 8.60 -4.13 -18.40
CA GLN A 200 7.72 -2.96 -18.49
C GLN A 200 7.43 -2.39 -17.11
N SER A 201 7.16 -3.25 -16.13
CA SER A 201 6.99 -2.83 -14.72
C SER A 201 8.26 -2.21 -14.16
N GLY A 202 9.43 -2.76 -14.53
CA GLY A 202 10.73 -2.19 -14.17
C GLY A 202 10.95 -0.80 -14.75
N VAL A 203 10.61 -0.59 -16.02
CA VAL A 203 10.69 0.73 -16.68
C VAL A 203 9.75 1.73 -16.03
N MET A 204 8.49 1.34 -15.77
CA MET A 204 7.53 2.19 -15.07
C MET A 204 8.02 2.56 -13.68
N LEU A 205 8.48 1.59 -12.89
CA LEU A 205 9.03 1.80 -11.56
C LEU A 205 10.19 2.81 -11.57
N LEU A 206 11.14 2.62 -12.48
CA LEU A 206 12.29 3.53 -12.61
C LEU A 206 11.84 4.95 -12.97
N ALA A 207 10.92 5.10 -13.91
CA ALA A 207 10.37 6.39 -14.30
C ALA A 207 9.67 7.09 -13.13
N LEU A 208 8.83 6.36 -12.36
CA LEU A 208 8.14 6.90 -11.19
C LEU A 208 9.12 7.31 -10.10
N ILE A 209 10.15 6.51 -9.81
CA ILE A 209 11.19 6.87 -8.83
C ILE A 209 11.91 8.14 -9.28
N LEU A 210 12.39 8.21 -10.51
CA LEU A 210 13.16 9.37 -10.99
C LEU A 210 12.33 10.65 -10.97
N VAL A 211 11.10 10.59 -11.47
CA VAL A 211 10.20 11.76 -11.49
C VAL A 211 9.84 12.18 -10.06
N SER A 212 9.55 11.22 -9.16
CA SER A 212 9.28 11.52 -7.75
C SER A 212 10.46 12.22 -7.08
N LEU A 213 11.70 11.78 -7.35
CA LEU A 213 12.91 12.41 -6.80
C LEU A 213 13.10 13.83 -7.31
N VAL A 214 12.90 14.06 -8.62
CA VAL A 214 12.99 15.39 -9.23
C VAL A 214 11.97 16.34 -8.60
N ILE A 215 10.72 15.91 -8.48
CA ILE A 215 9.66 16.71 -7.87
C ILE A 215 9.97 16.97 -6.40
N ALA A 216 10.37 15.96 -5.64
CA ALA A 216 10.73 16.11 -4.23
C ALA A 216 11.86 17.12 -4.03
N TYR A 217 12.89 17.10 -4.89
CA TYR A 217 13.99 18.06 -4.85
C TYR A 217 13.55 19.48 -5.21
N MET A 218 12.71 19.63 -6.26
CA MET A 218 12.24 20.93 -6.74
C MET A 218 11.23 21.58 -5.80
N THR A 219 10.39 20.80 -5.13
CA THR A 219 9.37 21.29 -4.21
C THR A 219 9.88 21.50 -2.79
N ALA A 220 11.02 20.92 -2.44
CA ALA A 220 11.65 21.12 -1.14
C ALA A 220 12.03 22.59 -0.93
N PRO A 221 11.54 23.24 0.15
CA PRO A 221 11.88 24.63 0.46
C PRO A 221 13.38 24.85 0.61
N SER A 222 13.81 26.09 0.36
CA SER A 222 15.20 26.51 0.63
C SER A 222 15.45 26.57 2.14
N ALA A 223 16.72 26.55 2.55
CA ALA A 223 17.10 26.67 3.96
C ALA A 223 16.54 27.92 4.67
N ALA A 224 16.27 29.00 3.91
CA ALA A 224 15.72 30.24 4.46
C ALA A 224 14.19 30.16 4.72
N SER A 225 13.47 29.29 4.00
CA SER A 225 12.02 29.14 4.10
C SER A 225 11.60 27.78 4.68
N ALA A 226 12.56 26.92 4.97
CA ALA A 226 12.30 25.59 5.56
C ALA A 226 11.74 25.74 6.98
N ARG A 227 10.70 24.96 7.28
CA ARG A 227 10.15 24.83 8.64
C ARG A 227 10.68 23.53 9.25
N ASP A 228 11.42 23.66 10.33
CA ASP A 228 11.96 22.50 11.04
C ASP A 228 10.88 21.81 11.91
N ALA A 229 11.26 20.73 12.60
CA ALA A 229 10.33 19.99 13.45
C ALA A 229 9.77 20.84 14.60
N LYS A 230 10.58 21.76 15.17
CA LYS A 230 10.14 22.67 16.25
C LYS A 230 9.12 23.68 15.75
N ASP A 231 9.32 24.22 14.54
CA ASP A 231 8.35 25.12 13.87
C ASP A 231 7.02 24.42 13.61
N CYS A 232 7.05 23.10 13.48
CA CYS A 232 5.85 22.25 13.35
C CYS A 232 5.27 21.78 14.69
N GLY A 233 5.86 22.19 15.82
CA GLY A 233 5.43 21.80 17.16
C GLY A 233 5.78 20.35 17.53
N VAL A 234 6.77 19.75 16.84
CA VAL A 234 7.14 18.34 17.02
C VAL A 234 8.45 18.22 17.79
N ASP A 235 8.42 17.46 18.89
CA ASP A 235 9.63 17.04 19.59
C ASP A 235 10.21 15.78 18.93
N VAL A 236 11.44 15.92 18.43
CA VAL A 236 12.21 14.83 17.81
C VAL A 236 13.31 14.29 18.72
N SER A 237 13.32 14.67 20.00
CA SER A 237 14.26 14.14 20.98
C SER A 237 14.14 12.62 21.07
N PHE A 238 15.27 11.95 21.21
CA PHE A 238 15.31 10.50 21.34
C PHE A 238 15.31 10.13 22.82
N THR A 239 14.21 9.56 23.29
CA THR A 239 14.17 8.88 24.58
C THR A 239 14.44 7.41 24.36
N ALA A 240 15.60 6.93 24.80
CA ALA A 240 15.92 5.52 24.73
C ALA A 240 14.85 4.71 25.52
N PRO A 241 14.28 3.64 24.96
CA PRO A 241 13.34 2.82 25.71
C PRO A 241 14.00 2.26 26.96
N ALA A 242 13.31 2.40 28.10
CA ALA A 242 13.79 1.92 29.39
C ALA A 242 14.16 0.42 29.30
N ARG A 243 15.33 0.06 29.80
CA ARG A 243 15.69 -1.35 29.95
C ARG A 243 14.91 -1.93 31.11
N LEU A 244 13.79 -2.59 30.85
CA LEU A 244 13.08 -3.35 31.86
C LEU A 244 13.93 -4.57 32.22
N ALA A 245 14.39 -4.63 33.47
CA ALA A 245 15.01 -5.83 34.00
C ALA A 245 13.91 -6.82 34.44
N PRO A 246 14.13 -8.15 34.30
CA PRO A 246 13.18 -9.13 34.80
C PRO A 246 13.01 -8.97 36.31
N THR A 247 11.76 -8.92 36.75
CA THR A 247 11.40 -8.75 38.17
C THR A 247 10.91 -10.07 38.80
N ARG A 248 10.52 -11.04 37.95
CA ARG A 248 10.00 -12.35 38.38
C ARG A 248 10.76 -13.48 37.65
N PRO A 249 10.89 -14.67 38.28
CA PRO A 249 11.60 -15.81 37.70
C PRO A 249 11.05 -16.24 36.32
N GLY A 250 9.71 -16.19 36.12
CA GLY A 250 9.08 -16.54 34.85
C GLY A 250 9.45 -15.61 33.68
N GLU A 251 9.84 -14.38 33.96
CA GLU A 251 10.27 -13.40 32.94
C GLU A 251 11.65 -13.73 32.33
N TRP A 252 12.39 -14.70 32.89
CA TRP A 252 13.67 -15.12 32.33
C TRP A 252 13.52 -15.59 30.88
N LEU A 253 12.50 -16.39 30.58
CA LEU A 253 12.22 -16.87 29.21
C LEU A 253 11.80 -15.72 28.27
N GLU A 254 11.09 -14.71 28.76
CA GLU A 254 10.70 -13.52 27.99
C GLU A 254 11.92 -12.67 27.61
N HIS A 255 12.94 -12.66 28.46
CA HIS A 255 14.16 -11.88 28.28
C HIS A 255 15.33 -12.68 27.69
N SER A 256 15.21 -14.01 27.58
CA SER A 256 16.20 -14.89 26.96
C SER A 256 15.99 -14.93 25.43
N PRO A 257 17.06 -14.92 24.61
CA PRO A 257 16.93 -15.09 23.16
C PRO A 257 16.65 -16.54 22.75
N LEU A 258 16.76 -17.50 23.64
CA LEU A 258 16.71 -18.94 23.32
C LEU A 258 15.47 -19.33 22.53
N LEU A 259 14.28 -18.88 22.98
CA LEU A 259 13.01 -19.19 22.31
C LEU A 259 12.93 -18.58 20.91
N ILE A 260 13.40 -17.35 20.74
CA ILE A 260 13.45 -16.70 19.41
C ILE A 260 14.37 -17.49 18.47
N ILE A 261 15.55 -17.88 18.94
CA ILE A 261 16.52 -18.64 18.12
C ILE A 261 15.91 -19.98 17.69
N LEU A 262 15.30 -20.71 18.60
CA LEU A 262 14.69 -22.01 18.30
C LEU A 262 13.52 -21.87 17.30
N LEU A 263 12.65 -20.88 17.48
CA LEU A 263 11.55 -20.62 16.57
C LEU A 263 12.04 -20.19 15.19
N VAL A 264 13.05 -19.32 15.12
CA VAL A 264 13.64 -18.87 13.85
C VAL A 264 14.34 -20.02 13.13
N LEU A 265 15.01 -20.91 13.84
CA LEU A 265 15.62 -22.12 13.24
C LEU A 265 14.55 -23.07 12.68
N LEU A 266 13.45 -23.28 13.42
CA LEU A 266 12.35 -24.12 12.97
C LEU A 266 11.65 -23.53 11.73
N ALA A 267 11.31 -22.24 11.78
CA ALA A 267 10.72 -21.53 10.65
C ALA A 267 11.70 -21.45 9.47
N GLY A 268 13.00 -21.28 9.74
CA GLY A 268 14.05 -21.31 8.73
C GLY A 268 14.10 -22.65 7.98
N GLY A 269 13.92 -23.76 8.69
CA GLY A 269 13.79 -25.07 8.07
C GLY A 269 12.63 -25.16 7.08
N TRP A 270 11.47 -24.63 7.45
CA TRP A 270 10.31 -24.55 6.55
C TRP A 270 10.58 -23.64 5.35
N LEU A 271 11.19 -22.47 5.57
CA LEU A 271 11.56 -21.55 4.48
C LEU A 271 12.54 -22.21 3.51
N VAL A 272 13.58 -22.90 4.02
CA VAL A 272 14.53 -23.65 3.19
C VAL A 272 13.79 -24.68 2.35
N HIS A 273 12.85 -25.43 2.93
CA HIS A 273 12.02 -26.38 2.18
C HIS A 273 11.26 -25.69 1.04
N GLU A 274 10.57 -24.57 1.30
CA GLU A 274 9.83 -23.81 0.28
C GLU A 274 10.73 -23.33 -0.87
N PHE A 275 11.90 -22.76 -0.55
CA PHE A 275 12.86 -22.29 -1.56
C PHE A 275 13.65 -23.40 -2.27
N SER A 276 13.73 -24.62 -1.71
CA SER A 276 14.37 -25.77 -2.34
C SER A 276 13.42 -26.56 -3.25
N THR A 277 12.11 -26.50 -2.98
CA THR A 277 11.08 -27.23 -3.74
C THR A 277 10.43 -26.40 -4.84
N LYS A 278 10.57 -25.07 -4.79
CA LYS A 278 9.96 -24.13 -5.76
C LYS A 278 11.03 -23.17 -6.29
N PRO A 279 10.88 -22.64 -7.53
CA PRO A 279 11.68 -21.51 -7.97
C PRO A 279 11.59 -20.34 -6.99
N ALA A 280 12.72 -19.67 -6.72
CA ALA A 280 12.79 -18.64 -5.68
C ALA A 280 11.73 -17.52 -5.84
N ILE A 281 11.41 -17.14 -7.09
CA ILE A 281 10.37 -16.16 -7.40
C ILE A 281 8.99 -16.66 -6.98
N LEU A 282 8.67 -17.92 -7.25
CA LEU A 282 7.38 -18.51 -6.83
C LEU A 282 7.30 -18.70 -5.32
N ALA A 283 8.41 -19.08 -4.68
CA ALA A 283 8.47 -19.21 -3.22
C ALA A 283 8.19 -17.88 -2.52
N ILE A 284 8.85 -16.78 -2.95
CA ILE A 284 8.67 -15.46 -2.34
C ILE A 284 7.33 -14.80 -2.67
N SER A 285 6.68 -15.17 -3.78
CA SER A 285 5.34 -14.68 -4.12
C SER A 285 4.24 -15.32 -3.25
N GLY A 286 4.54 -16.44 -2.59
CA GLY A 286 3.64 -17.04 -1.61
C GLY A 286 3.44 -16.14 -0.40
N LEU A 287 2.20 -15.67 -0.16
CA LEU A 287 1.88 -14.77 0.98
C LEU A 287 2.29 -15.34 2.33
N ASN A 288 2.16 -16.66 2.52
CA ASN A 288 2.57 -17.32 3.76
C ASN A 288 4.09 -17.31 3.94
N THR A 289 4.84 -17.60 2.87
CA THR A 289 6.30 -17.54 2.86
C THR A 289 6.81 -16.14 3.16
N TYR A 290 6.25 -15.16 2.45
CA TYR A 290 6.56 -13.75 2.63
C TYR A 290 6.30 -13.28 4.07
N ASN A 291 5.12 -13.57 4.62
CA ASN A 291 4.74 -13.17 5.96
C ASN A 291 5.60 -13.85 7.04
N LEU A 292 5.85 -15.16 6.91
CA LEU A 292 6.69 -15.88 7.86
C LEU A 292 8.12 -15.33 7.85
N LEU A 293 8.67 -15.04 6.66
CA LEU A 293 9.99 -14.43 6.52
C LEU A 293 10.09 -13.10 7.28
N PHE A 294 9.13 -12.18 7.06
CA PHE A 294 9.13 -10.87 7.73
C PHE A 294 8.92 -10.97 9.24
N LEU A 295 8.02 -11.84 9.70
CA LEU A 295 7.78 -12.05 11.14
C LEU A 295 9.00 -12.65 11.84
N MET A 296 9.65 -13.65 11.24
CA MET A 296 10.84 -14.29 11.82
C MET A 296 12.06 -13.36 11.75
N LEU A 297 12.21 -12.61 10.67
CA LEU A 297 13.22 -11.55 10.59
C LEU A 297 12.99 -10.51 11.70
N GLY A 298 11.76 -10.05 11.87
CA GLY A 298 11.39 -9.13 12.94
C GLY A 298 11.70 -9.71 14.34
N ALA A 299 11.33 -10.95 14.61
CA ALA A 299 11.64 -11.64 15.86
C ALA A 299 13.14 -11.70 16.11
N LEU A 300 13.93 -12.11 15.10
CA LEU A 300 15.40 -12.18 15.17
C LEU A 300 16.03 -10.80 15.43
N LEU A 301 15.57 -9.76 14.76
CA LEU A 301 16.09 -8.39 14.93
C LEU A 301 15.78 -7.80 16.30
N HIS A 302 14.70 -8.20 16.96
CA HIS A 302 14.38 -7.84 18.34
C HIS A 302 15.11 -8.69 19.39
N TRP A 303 15.58 -9.88 19.00
CA TRP A 303 16.44 -10.77 19.79
C TRP A 303 15.80 -11.37 21.06
N ARG A 304 14.75 -10.79 21.62
CA ARG A 304 14.10 -11.22 22.87
C ARG A 304 12.59 -11.25 22.69
N PRO A 305 11.87 -12.29 23.19
CA PRO A 305 10.42 -12.41 23.09
C PRO A 305 9.70 -11.14 23.56
N ARG A 306 10.08 -10.60 24.72
CA ARG A 306 9.45 -9.40 25.27
C ARG A 306 9.51 -8.21 24.32
N ARG A 307 10.67 -7.92 23.73
CA ARG A 307 10.84 -6.80 22.80
C ARG A 307 10.06 -7.01 21.50
N PHE A 308 10.04 -8.24 21.00
CA PHE A 308 9.27 -8.62 19.84
C PHE A 308 7.78 -8.42 20.08
N LEU A 309 7.25 -8.95 21.21
CA LEU A 309 5.85 -8.80 21.57
C LEU A 309 5.46 -7.33 21.80
N ASP A 310 6.31 -6.51 22.43
CA ASP A 310 6.07 -5.08 22.59
C ASP A 310 6.00 -4.36 21.23
N ALA A 311 6.80 -4.78 20.25
CA ALA A 311 6.74 -4.24 18.88
C ALA A 311 5.45 -4.68 18.17
N VAL A 312 5.05 -5.95 18.29
CA VAL A 312 3.78 -6.46 17.76
C VAL A 312 2.59 -5.74 18.38
N ALA A 313 2.58 -5.55 19.69
CA ALA A 313 1.50 -4.83 20.38
C ALA A 313 1.31 -3.40 19.89
N ARG A 314 2.40 -2.72 19.49
CA ARG A 314 2.34 -1.40 18.85
C ARG A 314 1.93 -1.46 17.37
N ALA A 315 2.20 -2.56 16.68
CA ALA A 315 1.83 -2.74 15.28
C ALA A 315 0.34 -3.08 15.10
N VAL A 316 -0.23 -3.92 15.97
CA VAL A 316 -1.61 -4.43 15.84
C VAL A 316 -2.67 -3.34 15.64
N PRO A 317 -2.66 -2.21 16.37
CA PRO A 317 -3.64 -1.15 16.14
C PRO A 317 -3.64 -0.57 14.71
N THR A 318 -2.51 -0.66 14.01
CA THR A 318 -2.42 -0.17 12.63
C THR A 318 -3.11 -1.09 11.61
N THR A 319 -3.52 -2.31 12.01
CA THR A 319 -4.22 -3.28 11.16
C THR A 319 -5.74 -3.18 11.23
N THR A 320 -6.30 -2.29 12.06
CA THR A 320 -7.75 -2.18 12.30
C THR A 320 -8.55 -2.06 11.02
N GLY A 321 -8.13 -1.19 10.10
CA GLY A 321 -8.79 -1.02 8.80
C GLY A 321 -8.80 -2.30 7.99
N VAL A 322 -7.67 -2.99 7.89
CA VAL A 322 -7.54 -4.27 7.15
C VAL A 322 -8.48 -5.33 7.72
N LEU A 323 -8.45 -5.53 9.04
CA LEU A 323 -9.21 -6.59 9.71
C LEU A 323 -10.73 -6.44 9.55
N ILE A 324 -11.24 -5.22 9.52
CA ILE A 324 -12.69 -4.97 9.47
C ILE A 324 -13.18 -4.73 8.05
N GLN A 325 -12.41 -4.06 7.18
CA GLN A 325 -12.90 -3.67 5.88
C GLN A 325 -12.72 -4.75 4.80
N PHE A 326 -11.66 -5.56 4.84
CA PHE A 326 -11.43 -6.58 3.81
C PHE A 326 -12.55 -7.62 3.73
N PRO A 327 -13.07 -8.18 4.84
CA PRO A 327 -14.24 -9.04 4.77
C PRO A 327 -15.45 -8.38 4.12
N LEU A 328 -15.67 -7.06 4.36
CA LEU A 328 -16.76 -6.31 3.72
C LEU A 328 -16.55 -6.21 2.20
N TYR A 329 -15.32 -6.03 1.73
CA TYR A 329 -15.01 -6.03 0.28
C TYR A 329 -15.28 -7.41 -0.34
N GLY A 330 -15.03 -8.50 0.38
CA GLY A 330 -15.42 -9.85 -0.03
C GLY A 330 -16.93 -9.98 -0.21
N SER A 331 -17.72 -9.39 0.68
CA SER A 331 -19.18 -9.34 0.55
C SER A 331 -19.62 -8.61 -0.72
N ILE A 332 -19.00 -7.44 -1.03
CA ILE A 332 -19.30 -6.68 -2.25
C ILE A 332 -19.01 -7.55 -3.48
N ALA A 333 -17.83 -8.15 -3.55
CA ALA A 333 -17.42 -8.99 -4.66
C ALA A 333 -18.38 -10.18 -4.86
N ALA A 334 -18.74 -10.88 -3.76
CA ALA A 334 -19.66 -12.01 -3.84
C ALA A 334 -21.05 -11.60 -4.34
N ILE A 335 -21.63 -10.50 -3.85
CA ILE A 335 -22.91 -10.00 -4.37
C ILE A 335 -22.81 -9.70 -5.86
N MET A 336 -21.76 -9.02 -6.30
CA MET A 336 -21.57 -8.67 -7.70
C MET A 336 -21.40 -9.85 -8.63
N THR A 337 -20.80 -10.97 -8.16
CA THR A 337 -20.36 -12.08 -9.03
C THR A 337 -21.19 -13.34 -8.90
N THR A 338 -21.99 -13.48 -7.83
CA THR A 338 -22.75 -14.75 -7.57
C THR A 338 -24.25 -14.56 -7.53
N VAL A 339 -24.72 -13.31 -7.45
CA VAL A 339 -26.17 -13.03 -7.42
C VAL A 339 -26.65 -12.69 -8.82
N ASN A 340 -27.55 -13.52 -9.34
CA ASN A 340 -28.15 -13.34 -10.66
C ASN A 340 -29.40 -12.45 -10.58
N GLY A 341 -29.55 -11.58 -11.58
CA GLY A 341 -30.76 -10.83 -11.84
C GLY A 341 -31.87 -11.69 -12.47
N SER A 342 -33.00 -11.06 -12.85
CA SER A 342 -34.11 -11.72 -13.53
C SER A 342 -33.78 -12.25 -14.93
N ASP A 343 -32.73 -11.71 -15.56
CA ASP A 343 -32.19 -12.13 -16.85
C ASP A 343 -31.17 -13.29 -16.74
N GLY A 344 -30.86 -13.75 -15.53
CA GLY A 344 -29.91 -14.81 -15.26
C GLY A 344 -28.45 -14.35 -15.19
N GLU A 345 -28.17 -13.07 -15.38
CA GLU A 345 -26.82 -12.49 -15.40
C GLU A 345 -26.49 -11.77 -14.09
N THR A 346 -25.18 -11.65 -13.81
CA THR A 346 -24.68 -10.98 -12.60
C THR A 346 -24.42 -9.48 -12.85
N LEU A 347 -24.35 -8.68 -11.76
CA LEU A 347 -23.99 -7.27 -11.85
C LEU A 347 -22.59 -7.08 -12.47
N ALA A 348 -21.63 -7.95 -12.13
CA ALA A 348 -20.28 -7.91 -12.70
C ALA A 348 -20.32 -8.14 -14.22
N HIS A 349 -21.19 -9.04 -14.72
CA HIS A 349 -21.38 -9.27 -16.15
C HIS A 349 -21.90 -8.02 -16.85
N HIS A 350 -22.92 -7.34 -16.32
CA HIS A 350 -23.45 -6.11 -16.92
C HIS A 350 -22.41 -4.99 -16.97
N ILE A 351 -21.62 -4.82 -15.89
CA ILE A 351 -20.52 -3.82 -15.85
C ILE A 351 -19.45 -4.18 -16.89
N SER A 352 -19.06 -5.45 -17.00
CA SER A 352 -18.04 -5.87 -17.98
C SER A 352 -18.53 -5.67 -19.41
N THR A 353 -19.79 -6.05 -19.71
CA THR A 353 -20.39 -5.84 -21.04
C THR A 353 -20.43 -4.36 -21.43
N PHE A 354 -20.78 -3.46 -20.48
CA PHE A 354 -20.70 -2.02 -20.73
C PHE A 354 -19.27 -1.58 -21.09
N PHE A 355 -18.26 -2.03 -20.34
CA PHE A 355 -16.87 -1.66 -20.64
C PHE A 355 -16.36 -2.26 -21.97
N VAL A 356 -16.75 -3.48 -22.31
CA VAL A 356 -16.42 -4.10 -23.62
C VAL A 356 -16.97 -3.27 -24.78
N GLN A 357 -18.18 -2.70 -24.65
CA GLN A 357 -18.78 -1.86 -25.68
C GLN A 357 -18.05 -0.54 -25.92
N ILE A 358 -17.39 0.03 -24.91
CA ILE A 358 -16.72 1.33 -25.00
C ILE A 358 -15.19 1.24 -25.06
N ALA A 359 -14.61 0.09 -24.67
CA ALA A 359 -13.17 -0.15 -24.73
C ALA A 359 -12.78 -0.85 -26.03
N SER A 360 -11.56 -0.59 -26.47
CA SER A 360 -10.86 -1.37 -27.47
C SER A 360 -9.55 -1.87 -26.87
N HIS A 361 -8.87 -2.78 -27.53
CA HIS A 361 -7.53 -3.21 -27.13
C HIS A 361 -6.60 -2.01 -26.88
N ASP A 362 -6.62 -0.99 -27.75
CA ASP A 362 -5.74 0.18 -27.65
C ASP A 362 -6.14 1.16 -26.56
N THR A 363 -7.41 1.25 -26.21
CA THR A 363 -7.92 2.20 -25.20
C THR A 363 -8.09 1.58 -23.82
N TYR A 364 -8.00 0.27 -23.70
CA TYR A 364 -8.20 -0.48 -22.44
C TYR A 364 -7.36 0.07 -21.29
N ALA A 365 -6.06 0.24 -21.51
CA ALA A 365 -5.15 0.71 -20.45
C ALA A 365 -5.51 2.11 -19.93
N LEU A 366 -5.90 3.02 -20.80
CA LEU A 366 -6.28 4.38 -20.44
C LEU A 366 -7.63 4.39 -19.71
N LEU A 367 -8.62 3.68 -20.27
CA LEU A 367 -9.97 3.64 -19.72
C LEU A 367 -9.98 3.00 -18.32
N MET A 368 -9.37 1.82 -18.18
CA MET A 368 -9.30 1.12 -16.89
C MET A 368 -8.40 1.85 -15.90
N GLY A 369 -7.29 2.46 -16.36
CA GLY A 369 -6.43 3.27 -15.51
C GLY A 369 -7.14 4.48 -14.91
N VAL A 370 -7.88 5.23 -15.72
CA VAL A 370 -8.68 6.37 -15.23
C VAL A 370 -9.80 5.89 -14.29
N TYR A 371 -10.54 4.85 -14.69
CA TYR A 371 -11.62 4.28 -13.89
C TYR A 371 -11.13 3.85 -12.51
N SER A 372 -10.06 3.04 -12.47
CA SER A 372 -9.50 2.53 -11.22
C SER A 372 -8.93 3.63 -10.33
N ALA A 373 -8.28 4.66 -10.92
CA ALA A 373 -7.80 5.81 -10.18
C ALA A 373 -8.95 6.61 -9.55
N VAL A 374 -10.03 6.84 -10.29
CA VAL A 374 -11.22 7.54 -9.75
C VAL A 374 -11.86 6.74 -8.62
N LEU A 375 -12.04 5.42 -8.79
CA LEU A 375 -12.63 4.57 -7.76
C LEU A 375 -11.74 4.49 -6.50
N GLY A 376 -10.42 4.57 -6.65
CA GLY A 376 -9.45 4.58 -5.54
C GLY A 376 -9.56 5.78 -4.60
N PHE A 377 -10.17 6.90 -5.02
CA PHE A 377 -10.51 8.00 -4.12
C PHE A 377 -11.62 7.62 -3.13
N PHE A 378 -12.52 6.74 -3.52
CA PHE A 378 -13.70 6.35 -2.72
C PHE A 378 -13.44 5.06 -1.94
N ILE A 379 -12.65 4.14 -2.50
CA ILE A 379 -12.32 2.85 -1.87
C ILE A 379 -10.80 2.79 -1.66
N PRO A 380 -10.29 3.35 -0.55
CA PRO A 380 -8.85 3.39 -0.29
C PRO A 380 -8.33 2.04 0.22
N SER A 381 -8.23 1.06 -0.66
CA SER A 381 -7.77 -0.28 -0.31
C SER A 381 -7.19 -1.01 -1.52
N GLY A 382 -5.88 -1.11 -1.62
CA GLY A 382 -5.22 -1.76 -2.75
C GLY A 382 -5.61 -3.21 -2.97
N GLY A 383 -5.77 -4.01 -1.93
CA GLY A 383 -6.22 -5.40 -2.04
C GLY A 383 -7.74 -5.54 -2.12
N GLY A 384 -8.45 -4.83 -1.26
CA GLY A 384 -9.91 -4.91 -1.20
C GLY A 384 -10.59 -4.36 -2.45
N LYS A 385 -10.12 -3.22 -2.97
CA LYS A 385 -10.62 -2.65 -4.21
C LYS A 385 -10.36 -3.58 -5.41
N TRP A 386 -9.18 -4.24 -5.46
CA TRP A 386 -8.88 -5.22 -6.49
C TRP A 386 -9.91 -6.36 -6.53
N ILE A 387 -10.32 -6.87 -5.37
CA ILE A 387 -11.33 -7.92 -5.30
C ILE A 387 -12.67 -7.48 -5.90
N ILE A 388 -12.99 -6.19 -5.78
CA ILE A 388 -14.21 -5.60 -6.36
C ILE A 388 -14.06 -5.41 -7.88
N GLU A 389 -12.91 -4.90 -8.34
CA GLU A 389 -12.67 -4.56 -9.74
C GLU A 389 -12.33 -5.77 -10.61
N ALA A 390 -11.55 -6.71 -10.09
CA ALA A 390 -11.00 -7.82 -10.87
C ALA A 390 -12.06 -8.62 -11.66
N PRO A 391 -13.27 -8.94 -11.12
CA PRO A 391 -14.24 -9.74 -11.85
C PRO A 391 -14.63 -9.17 -13.22
N TYR A 392 -14.80 -7.85 -13.32
CA TYR A 392 -15.23 -7.23 -14.58
C TYR A 392 -14.04 -6.65 -15.37
N VAL A 393 -13.03 -6.07 -14.72
CA VAL A 393 -11.84 -5.55 -15.40
C VAL A 393 -11.08 -6.67 -16.11
N MET A 394 -10.90 -7.81 -15.43
CA MET A 394 -10.20 -8.96 -16.01
C MET A 394 -11.02 -9.69 -17.05
N GLN A 395 -12.35 -9.72 -16.93
CA GLN A 395 -13.21 -10.24 -17.97
C GLN A 395 -13.07 -9.41 -19.26
N VAL A 396 -13.12 -8.08 -19.16
CA VAL A 396 -12.87 -7.17 -20.30
C VAL A 396 -11.48 -7.41 -20.92
N ALA A 397 -10.45 -7.58 -20.08
CA ALA A 397 -9.12 -7.90 -20.57
C ALA A 397 -9.07 -9.20 -21.37
N ASN A 398 -9.74 -10.25 -20.90
CA ASN A 398 -9.85 -11.53 -21.61
C ASN A 398 -10.57 -11.38 -22.95
N GLU A 399 -11.71 -10.71 -22.99
CA GLU A 399 -12.52 -10.53 -24.20
C GLU A 399 -11.80 -9.69 -25.27
N LEU A 400 -11.04 -8.66 -24.83
CA LEU A 400 -10.21 -7.84 -25.71
C LEU A 400 -8.86 -8.48 -26.06
N GLN A 401 -8.58 -9.68 -25.55
CA GLN A 401 -7.28 -10.35 -25.67
C GLN A 401 -6.12 -9.45 -25.22
N TYR A 402 -6.31 -8.77 -24.10
CA TYR A 402 -5.31 -7.90 -23.47
C TYR A 402 -4.50 -8.70 -22.44
N HIS A 403 -3.21 -8.40 -22.30
CA HIS A 403 -2.31 -9.13 -21.37
C HIS A 403 -2.78 -9.02 -19.92
N LEU A 404 -3.20 -10.16 -19.33
CA LEU A 404 -3.84 -10.18 -18.01
C LEU A 404 -2.94 -9.69 -16.87
N GLY A 405 -1.67 -10.06 -16.89
CA GLY A 405 -0.69 -9.56 -15.90
C GLY A 405 -0.50 -8.05 -16.01
N TRP A 406 -0.57 -7.48 -17.22
CA TRP A 406 -0.52 -6.03 -17.39
C TRP A 406 -1.81 -5.35 -16.94
N ALA A 407 -2.96 -6.00 -17.08
CA ALA A 407 -4.21 -5.50 -16.49
C ALA A 407 -4.10 -5.35 -14.96
N VAL A 408 -3.44 -6.29 -14.27
CA VAL A 408 -3.09 -6.15 -12.84
C VAL A 408 -2.17 -4.94 -12.60
N GLN A 409 -1.20 -4.70 -13.47
CA GLN A 409 -0.28 -3.56 -13.34
C GLN A 409 -0.95 -2.22 -13.66
N ILE A 410 -1.93 -2.19 -14.58
CA ILE A 410 -2.78 -1.01 -14.81
C ILE A 410 -3.50 -0.64 -13.51
N TYR A 411 -4.12 -1.63 -12.87
CA TYR A 411 -4.75 -1.43 -11.57
C TYR A 411 -3.75 -0.92 -10.53
N ASN A 412 -2.61 -1.59 -10.38
CA ASN A 412 -1.59 -1.25 -9.39
C ASN A 412 -1.09 0.20 -9.52
N ALA A 413 -0.75 0.62 -10.74
CA ALA A 413 -0.25 1.97 -10.98
C ALA A 413 -1.36 3.04 -10.86
N ALA A 414 -2.58 2.71 -11.28
CA ALA A 414 -3.73 3.60 -11.14
C ALA A 414 -4.15 3.79 -9.68
N GLU A 415 -4.12 2.71 -8.86
CA GLU A 415 -4.39 2.75 -7.43
C GLU A 415 -3.41 3.63 -6.66
N ALA A 416 -2.15 3.69 -7.09
CA ALA A 416 -1.14 4.53 -6.47
C ALA A 416 -1.43 6.04 -6.65
N LEU A 417 -2.17 6.45 -7.68
CA LEU A 417 -2.46 7.86 -7.93
C LEU A 417 -3.29 8.51 -6.81
N PRO A 418 -4.50 8.03 -6.45
CA PRO A 418 -5.27 8.59 -5.35
C PRO A 418 -4.55 8.46 -4.00
N ASN A 419 -3.73 7.42 -3.81
CA ASN A 419 -2.98 7.21 -2.57
C ASN A 419 -2.05 8.38 -2.26
N LEU A 420 -1.47 9.04 -3.29
CA LEU A 420 -0.59 10.20 -3.09
C LEU A 420 -1.20 11.30 -2.22
N ILE A 421 -2.52 11.47 -2.23
CA ILE A 421 -3.20 12.53 -1.48
C ILE A 421 -4.25 12.03 -0.48
N ASN A 422 -4.44 10.71 -0.38
CA ASN A 422 -5.45 10.14 0.51
C ASN A 422 -4.94 10.15 1.97
N PRO A 423 -5.59 10.90 2.89
CA PRO A 423 -5.16 11.00 4.28
C PRO A 423 -5.18 9.68 5.03
N PHE A 424 -6.07 8.76 4.65
CA PHE A 424 -6.22 7.46 5.31
C PHE A 424 -4.91 6.66 5.29
N TYR A 425 -4.26 6.57 4.14
CA TYR A 425 -2.99 5.85 4.01
C TYR A 425 -1.80 6.56 4.67
N MET A 426 -1.93 7.88 4.93
CA MET A 426 -0.90 8.66 5.61
C MET A 426 -0.88 8.41 7.13
N LEU A 427 -1.98 7.94 7.73
CA LEU A 427 -2.15 7.86 9.19
C LEU A 427 -0.99 7.18 9.93
N PRO A 428 -0.46 6.01 9.53
CA PRO A 428 0.64 5.39 10.25
C PRO A 428 1.91 6.25 10.24
N LEU A 429 2.22 6.88 9.12
CA LEU A 429 3.37 7.78 8.99
C LEU A 429 3.17 9.06 9.81
N LEU A 430 1.97 9.64 9.77
CA LEU A 430 1.63 10.84 10.54
C LEU A 430 1.77 10.61 12.05
N GLY A 431 1.39 9.42 12.53
CA GLY A 431 1.60 9.00 13.92
C GLY A 431 3.09 8.97 14.30
N VAL A 432 3.96 8.50 13.40
CA VAL A 432 5.42 8.51 13.62
C VAL A 432 5.98 9.92 13.60
N LEU A 433 5.51 10.77 12.67
CA LEU A 433 6.03 12.13 12.46
C LEU A 433 5.49 13.16 13.45
N GLY A 434 4.31 12.93 14.04
CA GLY A 434 3.59 13.93 14.83
C GLY A 434 3.04 15.08 13.98
N LEU A 435 2.79 14.83 12.69
CA LEU A 435 2.23 15.79 11.73
C LEU A 435 0.76 15.47 11.42
N LYS A 436 0.10 16.40 10.73
CA LYS A 436 -1.26 16.21 10.20
C LYS A 436 -1.19 16.01 8.68
N ALA A 437 -2.19 15.35 8.11
CA ALA A 437 -2.26 15.10 6.66
C ALA A 437 -2.11 16.38 5.82
N ARG A 438 -2.72 17.49 6.26
CA ARG A 438 -2.61 18.80 5.61
C ARG A 438 -1.18 19.32 5.47
N ASP A 439 -0.26 18.88 6.35
CA ASP A 439 1.13 19.32 6.31
C ASP A 439 1.91 18.65 5.16
N LEU A 440 1.46 17.47 4.71
CA LEU A 440 2.08 16.67 3.65
C LEU A 440 1.42 16.86 2.28
N ILE A 441 0.08 16.98 2.25
CA ILE A 441 -0.72 16.92 1.01
C ILE A 441 -0.28 17.95 -0.02
N GLY A 442 0.17 19.15 0.40
CA GLY A 442 0.65 20.16 -0.53
C GLY A 442 1.79 19.68 -1.44
N PHE A 443 2.72 18.93 -0.88
CA PHE A 443 3.85 18.35 -1.61
C PHE A 443 3.41 17.14 -2.44
N SER A 444 2.59 16.28 -1.85
CA SER A 444 2.06 15.07 -2.52
C SER A 444 1.11 15.40 -3.68
N PHE A 445 0.40 16.52 -3.62
CA PHE A 445 -0.48 16.96 -4.69
C PHE A 445 0.29 17.32 -5.98
N VAL A 446 1.48 17.93 -5.84
CA VAL A 446 2.34 18.20 -7.01
C VAL A 446 2.81 16.86 -7.62
N GLN A 447 3.13 15.88 -6.79
CA GLN A 447 3.43 14.51 -7.26
C GLN A 447 2.25 13.96 -8.08
N LEU A 448 1.03 14.01 -7.54
CA LEU A 448 -0.17 13.51 -8.22
C LEU A 448 -0.36 14.14 -9.60
N LEU A 449 -0.27 15.48 -9.70
CA LEU A 449 -0.47 16.19 -10.97
C LEU A 449 0.47 15.74 -12.08
N VAL A 450 1.72 15.41 -11.72
CA VAL A 450 2.71 14.94 -12.71
C VAL A 450 2.59 13.43 -12.94
N HIS A 451 2.25 12.65 -11.90
CA HIS A 451 2.11 11.21 -12.02
C HIS A 451 0.90 10.79 -12.85
N ILE A 452 -0.23 11.51 -12.81
CA ILE A 452 -1.42 11.16 -13.61
C ILE A 452 -1.07 10.99 -15.10
N PRO A 453 -0.60 12.02 -15.81
CA PRO A 453 -0.28 11.86 -17.24
C PRO A 453 0.88 10.88 -17.47
N LEU A 454 1.89 10.87 -16.61
CA LEU A 454 3.02 9.97 -16.74
C LEU A 454 2.59 8.50 -16.65
N VAL A 455 1.82 8.14 -15.63
CA VAL A 455 1.32 6.76 -15.42
C VAL A 455 0.45 6.35 -16.60
N LEU A 456 -0.51 7.16 -17.02
CA LEU A 456 -1.41 6.81 -18.11
C LEU A 456 -0.65 6.59 -19.44
N VAL A 457 0.32 7.47 -19.76
CA VAL A 457 1.16 7.31 -20.97
C VAL A 457 2.01 6.04 -20.87
N LEU A 458 2.62 5.76 -19.72
CA LEU A 458 3.44 4.55 -19.55
C LEU A 458 2.59 3.28 -19.60
N LEU A 459 1.40 3.28 -19.00
CA LEU A 459 0.48 2.14 -19.06
C LEU A 459 0.09 1.80 -20.49
N TRP A 460 -0.26 2.81 -21.27
CA TRP A 460 -0.62 2.65 -22.66
C TRP A 460 0.57 2.22 -23.53
N ALA A 461 1.69 2.95 -23.45
CA ALA A 461 2.84 2.71 -24.30
C ALA A 461 3.56 1.39 -24.01
N LEU A 462 3.68 1.01 -22.73
CA LEU A 462 4.30 -0.26 -22.35
C LEU A 462 3.35 -1.45 -22.58
N GLY A 463 2.04 -1.26 -22.38
CA GLY A 463 1.03 -2.27 -22.64
C GLY A 463 1.00 -2.73 -24.11
N SER A 464 1.23 -1.80 -25.05
CA SER A 464 1.28 -2.14 -26.48
C SER A 464 2.45 -3.07 -26.89
N THR A 465 3.40 -3.30 -26.00
CA THR A 465 4.54 -4.22 -26.22
C THR A 465 4.27 -5.66 -25.76
N LEU A 466 3.11 -5.92 -25.16
CA LEU A 466 2.76 -7.21 -24.57
C LEU A 466 1.72 -7.95 -25.41
N ALA A 467 1.90 -9.26 -25.56
CA ALA A 467 0.93 -10.12 -26.18
C ALA A 467 0.00 -10.77 -25.14
N TYR A 468 -1.23 -11.05 -25.52
CA TYR A 468 -2.17 -11.77 -24.67
C TYR A 468 -1.68 -13.19 -24.33
N ILE A 469 -1.79 -13.55 -23.07
CA ILE A 469 -1.54 -14.90 -22.57
C ILE A 469 -2.85 -15.40 -21.95
N PRO A 470 -3.39 -16.55 -22.42
CA PRO A 470 -4.63 -17.12 -21.86
C PRO A 470 -4.48 -17.46 -20.38
N PRO A 471 -5.60 -17.48 -19.62
CA PRO A 471 -5.59 -17.86 -18.20
C PRO A 471 -4.99 -19.25 -17.97
N VAL A 472 -4.10 -19.35 -16.98
CA VAL A 472 -3.53 -20.64 -16.54
C VAL A 472 -4.24 -21.07 -15.27
N MET A 473 -5.06 -22.13 -15.40
CA MET A 473 -5.75 -22.73 -14.25
C MET A 473 -4.78 -23.58 -13.43
N PRO A 474 -4.92 -23.61 -12.09
CA PRO A 474 -4.05 -24.38 -11.20
C PRO A 474 -4.25 -25.90 -11.34
#